data_15b48a52885e86655d426f7110f36a0c
#
_entry.id   15b48a52885e86655d426f7110f36a0c
#
_cell.length_a   1.000
_cell.length_b   1.000
_cell.length_c   1.000
_cell.angle_alpha   90.00
_cell.angle_beta   90.00
_cell.angle_gamma   90.00
#
_symmetry.space_group_name_H-M   'P 1'
#
loop_
_entity.id
_entity.type
_entity.pdbx_description
1 polymer ?
#
loop_
_entity_poly.entity_id
_entity_poly.type
_entity_poly.pdbx_seq_one_letter_code
_entity_poly.pdbx_strand_id
1 'polypeptide(L)'
;QVLVGVDATSKKRAFEEAGLLFENLHGLSRALVTDSLFARERLGSTGLGHGVAIPHGRIKGLKSPMAAVFQLAQSIGFDAPDEQPVKLLIFLLVPEAATQKHLEILSEIAELLSNASLRDGLISSASADALHSLIAGWSPAS
;
A
#
# COMPACT_ATOMS: atom_id res chain seq x y z
N GLN A 1 -1.23 1.83 9.90
CA GLN A 1 -2.40 2.70 9.75
C GLN A 1 -3.33 2.20 8.65
N VAL A 2 -4.60 2.34 8.91
CA VAL A 2 -5.65 1.94 7.96
C VAL A 2 -6.62 3.09 7.77
N LEU A 3 -6.82 3.52 6.52
CA LEU A 3 -7.75 4.58 6.16
C LEU A 3 -8.77 4.07 5.15
N VAL A 4 -10.04 4.37 5.37
CA VAL A 4 -11.16 3.99 4.50
C VAL A 4 -11.79 5.24 3.90
N GLY A 5 -12.23 5.16 2.66
CA GLY A 5 -12.89 6.26 1.98
C GLY A 5 -11.96 7.41 1.65
N VAL A 6 -10.69 7.14 1.40
CA VAL A 6 -9.71 8.18 1.08
C VAL A 6 -10.08 8.84 -0.24
N ASP A 7 -10.19 10.16 -0.23
CA ASP A 7 -10.56 10.95 -1.40
C ASP A 7 -9.30 11.33 -2.20
N ALA A 8 -8.89 10.42 -3.08
CA ALA A 8 -7.77 10.66 -3.98
C ALA A 8 -8.20 10.25 -5.38
N THR A 9 -8.06 11.14 -6.34
CA THR A 9 -8.58 10.96 -7.70
C THR A 9 -7.51 10.52 -8.70
N SER A 10 -6.28 10.36 -8.27
CA SER A 10 -5.18 9.93 -9.12
C SER A 10 -4.10 9.22 -8.30
N LYS A 11 -3.23 8.46 -8.99
CA LYS A 11 -2.05 7.84 -8.38
C LYS A 11 -1.18 8.88 -7.67
N LYS A 12 -0.93 10.01 -8.34
CA LYS A 12 -0.14 11.11 -7.77
C LYS A 12 -0.73 11.59 -6.45
N ARG A 13 -2.04 11.84 -6.42
CA ARG A 13 -2.71 12.34 -5.24
C ARG A 13 -2.69 11.32 -4.11
N ALA A 14 -2.89 10.04 -4.41
CA ALA A 14 -2.80 8.97 -3.41
C ALA A 14 -1.41 8.91 -2.78
N PHE A 15 -0.36 9.04 -3.58
CA PHE A 15 1.01 9.02 -3.08
C PHE A 15 1.32 10.25 -2.23
N GLU A 16 0.81 11.42 -2.60
CA GLU A 16 0.94 12.63 -1.80
C GLU A 16 0.25 12.50 -0.44
N GLU A 17 -0.95 11.90 -0.41
CA GLU A 17 -1.67 11.65 0.84
C GLU A 17 -0.90 10.67 1.74
N ALA A 18 -0.28 9.65 1.15
CA ALA A 18 0.55 8.71 1.90
C ALA A 18 1.76 9.42 2.50
N GLY A 19 2.43 10.28 1.73
CA GLY A 19 3.56 11.07 2.22
C GLY A 19 3.16 11.94 3.39
N LEU A 20 2.03 12.60 3.31
CA LEU A 20 1.49 13.42 4.39
C LEU A 20 1.19 12.60 5.66
N LEU A 21 0.61 11.41 5.49
CA LEU A 21 0.31 10.52 6.60
C LEU A 21 1.58 10.11 7.35
N PHE A 22 2.61 9.66 6.63
CA PHE A 22 3.86 9.24 7.26
C PHE A 22 4.60 10.41 7.92
N GLU A 23 4.51 11.61 7.35
CA GLU A 23 5.06 12.81 7.98
C GLU A 23 4.36 13.12 9.29
N ASN A 24 3.03 13.09 9.32
CA ASN A 24 2.25 13.41 10.49
C ASN A 24 2.41 12.39 11.62
N LEU A 25 2.51 11.10 11.28
CA LEU A 25 2.55 10.03 12.26
C LEU A 25 3.95 9.66 12.72
N HIS A 26 4.94 9.78 11.84
CA HIS A 26 6.30 9.27 12.10
C HIS A 26 7.39 10.30 11.89
N GLY A 27 7.04 11.53 11.53
CA GLY A 27 8.01 12.60 11.35
C GLY A 27 8.91 12.43 10.12
N LEU A 28 8.55 11.57 9.17
CA LEU A 28 9.31 11.39 7.94
C LEU A 28 9.08 12.56 6.99
N SER A 29 10.11 12.94 6.22
CA SER A 29 9.96 13.97 5.20
C SER A 29 8.93 13.54 4.16
N ARG A 30 7.88 14.33 3.98
CA ARG A 30 6.85 14.08 2.96
C ARG A 30 7.45 13.93 1.57
N ALA A 31 8.36 14.83 1.21
CA ALA A 31 9.02 14.81 -0.09
C ALA A 31 9.84 13.54 -0.27
N LEU A 32 10.58 13.12 0.76
CA LEU A 32 11.38 11.91 0.71
C LEU A 32 10.53 10.66 0.49
N VAL A 33 9.40 10.56 1.20
CA VAL A 33 8.47 9.44 1.05
C VAL A 33 7.86 9.43 -0.34
N THR A 34 7.34 10.56 -0.79
CA THR A 34 6.68 10.69 -2.09
C THR A 34 7.66 10.38 -3.23
N ASP A 35 8.86 10.95 -3.17
CA ASP A 35 9.88 10.74 -4.20
C ASP A 35 10.31 9.26 -4.27
N SER A 36 10.44 8.60 -3.12
CA SER A 36 10.81 7.20 -3.06
C SER A 36 9.73 6.30 -3.69
N LEU A 37 8.46 6.57 -3.37
CA LEU A 37 7.34 5.83 -3.94
C LEU A 37 7.27 6.00 -5.47
N PHE A 38 7.42 7.22 -5.96
CA PHE A 38 7.41 7.48 -7.40
C PHE A 38 8.64 6.90 -8.11
N ALA A 39 9.81 6.91 -7.47
CA ALA A 39 11.01 6.32 -8.06
C ALA A 39 10.80 4.83 -8.35
N ARG A 40 10.16 4.11 -7.43
CA ARG A 40 9.83 2.69 -7.63
C ARG A 40 8.75 2.52 -8.70
N GLU A 41 7.72 3.33 -8.68
CA GLU A 41 6.60 3.22 -9.60
C GLU A 41 7.00 3.50 -11.06
N ARG A 42 7.99 4.36 -11.27
CA ARG A 42 8.54 4.64 -12.61
C ARG A 42 9.24 3.44 -13.23
N LEU A 43 9.69 2.49 -12.43
CA LEU A 43 10.32 1.25 -12.92
C LEU A 43 9.30 0.24 -13.43
N GLY A 44 8.05 0.39 -13.03
CA GLY A 44 6.96 -0.48 -13.42
C GLY A 44 5.86 -0.41 -12.36
N SER A 45 4.61 -0.57 -12.78
CA SER A 45 3.48 -0.48 -11.88
C SER A 45 3.57 -1.49 -10.73
N THR A 46 3.24 -1.05 -9.52
CA THR A 46 3.10 -1.92 -8.35
C THR A 46 1.69 -2.49 -8.21
N GLY A 47 0.84 -2.29 -9.21
CA GLY A 47 -0.48 -2.91 -9.27
C GLY A 47 -0.38 -4.43 -9.38
N LEU A 48 -1.20 -5.13 -8.60
CA LEU A 48 -1.25 -6.60 -8.59
C LEU A 48 -2.39 -7.15 -9.43
N GLY A 49 -3.25 -6.29 -9.95
CA GLY A 49 -4.51 -6.68 -10.56
C GLY A 49 -5.61 -6.79 -9.51
N HIS A 50 -6.83 -7.03 -9.97
CA HIS A 50 -8.02 -7.21 -9.11
C HIS A 50 -8.30 -6.01 -8.19
N GLY A 51 -7.90 -4.81 -8.59
CA GLY A 51 -8.19 -3.59 -7.83
C GLY A 51 -7.24 -3.28 -6.67
N VAL A 52 -6.10 -3.98 -6.57
CA VAL A 52 -5.14 -3.79 -5.48
C VAL A 52 -3.75 -3.44 -5.99
N ALA A 53 -3.00 -2.69 -5.19
CA ALA A 53 -1.62 -2.33 -5.49
C ALA A 53 -0.80 -2.27 -4.20
N ILE A 54 0.52 -2.47 -4.32
CA ILE A 54 1.46 -2.36 -3.21
C ILE A 54 2.56 -1.34 -3.55
N PRO A 55 2.24 -0.03 -3.52
CA PRO A 55 3.28 0.97 -3.70
C PRO A 55 4.30 0.87 -2.57
N HIS A 56 5.58 0.87 -2.90
CA HIS A 56 6.62 0.74 -1.88
C HIS A 56 7.85 1.55 -2.25
N GLY A 57 8.67 1.82 -1.24
CA GLY A 57 9.89 2.57 -1.44
C GLY A 57 10.90 2.30 -0.33
N ARG A 58 12.16 2.65 -0.61
CA ARG A 58 13.25 2.55 0.35
C ARG A 58 13.53 3.91 0.92
N ILE A 59 13.61 4.00 2.25
CA ILE A 59 13.79 5.27 2.95
C ILE A 59 15.10 5.25 3.71
N LYS A 60 15.97 6.19 3.38
CA LYS A 60 17.24 6.36 4.09
C LYS A 60 16.98 6.77 5.53
N GLY A 61 17.63 6.11 6.47
CA GLY A 61 17.48 6.41 7.90
C GLY A 61 16.31 5.70 8.57
N LEU A 62 15.48 5.00 7.82
CA LEU A 62 14.39 4.21 8.40
C LEU A 62 15.00 2.97 9.07
N LYS A 63 14.55 2.66 10.29
CA LYS A 63 15.10 1.55 11.08
C LYS A 63 14.28 0.27 10.94
N SER A 64 12.99 0.40 10.71
CA SER A 64 12.09 -0.74 10.57
C SER A 64 11.02 -0.44 9.53
N PRO A 65 10.45 -1.47 8.88
CA PRO A 65 9.39 -1.24 7.89
C PRO A 65 8.16 -0.56 8.49
N MET A 66 7.51 0.25 7.67
CA MET A 66 6.26 0.92 8.01
C MET A 66 5.25 0.70 6.90
N ALA A 67 3.99 0.54 7.25
CA ALA A 67 2.94 0.30 6.27
C ALA A 67 1.71 1.16 6.54
N ALA A 68 0.98 1.49 5.47
CA ALA A 68 -0.31 2.15 5.57
C ALA A 68 -1.25 1.53 4.53
N VAL A 69 -2.50 1.32 4.89
CA VAL A 69 -3.51 0.75 4.00
C VAL A 69 -4.55 1.81 3.69
N PHE A 70 -4.73 2.12 2.40
CA PHE A 70 -5.73 3.06 1.93
C PHE A 70 -6.79 2.32 1.13
N GLN A 71 -8.04 2.43 1.56
CA GLN A 71 -9.17 2.08 0.72
C GLN A 71 -9.70 3.38 0.14
N LEU A 72 -9.65 3.53 -1.18
CA LEU A 72 -10.07 4.76 -1.83
C LEU A 72 -11.60 4.85 -1.92
N ALA A 73 -12.13 6.06 -1.86
CA ALA A 73 -13.56 6.30 -2.04
C ALA A 73 -13.99 5.89 -3.46
N GLN A 74 -13.11 6.13 -4.44
CA GLN A 74 -13.33 5.75 -5.83
C GLN A 74 -12.05 5.12 -6.39
N SER A 75 -12.21 4.14 -7.28
CA SER A 75 -11.07 3.51 -7.96
C SER A 75 -10.33 4.52 -8.84
N ILE A 76 -9.03 4.34 -8.97
CA ILE A 76 -8.18 5.21 -9.79
C ILE A 76 -7.39 4.40 -10.80
N GLY A 77 -7.02 5.02 -11.93
CA GLY A 77 -6.11 4.42 -12.90
C GLY A 77 -4.73 4.22 -12.28
N PHE A 78 -4.12 3.06 -12.49
CA PHE A 78 -2.85 2.70 -11.85
C PHE A 78 -1.88 1.99 -12.80
N ASP A 79 -2.26 1.80 -14.07
CA ASP A 79 -1.47 1.04 -15.04
C ASP A 79 -1.19 -0.39 -14.56
N ALA A 80 -2.17 -0.99 -13.87
CA ALA A 80 -2.07 -2.35 -13.38
C ALA A 80 -2.01 -3.36 -14.53
N PRO A 81 -1.43 -4.56 -14.30
CA PRO A 81 -1.28 -5.57 -15.36
C PRO A 81 -2.60 -5.97 -16.04
N ASP A 82 -3.71 -5.94 -15.34
CA ASP A 82 -5.03 -6.29 -15.88
C ASP A 82 -5.80 -5.08 -16.42
N GLU A 83 -5.17 -3.91 -16.45
CA GLU A 83 -5.75 -2.63 -16.91
C GLU A 83 -6.97 -2.19 -16.13
N GLN A 84 -7.22 -2.78 -14.96
CA GLN A 84 -8.34 -2.42 -14.10
C GLN A 84 -7.94 -1.31 -13.13
N PRO A 85 -8.89 -0.43 -12.74
CA PRO A 85 -8.59 0.59 -11.73
C PRO A 85 -8.34 -0.02 -10.36
N VAL A 86 -7.65 0.72 -9.51
CA VAL A 86 -7.25 0.28 -8.16
C VAL A 86 -8.05 1.04 -7.12
N LYS A 87 -8.53 0.32 -6.13
CA LYS A 87 -9.28 0.89 -4.99
C LYS A 87 -8.58 0.65 -3.65
N LEU A 88 -7.74 -0.38 -3.54
CA LEU A 88 -7.02 -0.70 -2.32
C LEU A 88 -5.52 -0.52 -2.55
N LEU A 89 -4.89 0.31 -1.73
CA LEU A 89 -3.46 0.56 -1.77
C LEU A 89 -2.83 0.16 -0.44
N ILE A 90 -1.80 -0.68 -0.49
CA ILE A 90 -0.97 -0.98 0.68
C ILE A 90 0.39 -0.33 0.45
N PHE A 91 0.66 0.77 1.15
CA PHE A 91 1.94 1.45 1.08
C PHE A 91 2.92 0.81 2.02
N LEU A 92 4.11 0.49 1.55
CA LEU A 92 5.16 -0.11 2.38
C LEU A 92 6.45 0.70 2.23
N LEU A 93 6.99 1.15 3.36
CA LEU A 93 8.29 1.80 3.41
C LEU A 93 9.27 0.85 4.10
N VAL A 94 10.41 0.61 3.48
CA VAL A 94 11.46 -0.25 4.03
C VAL A 94 12.77 0.52 4.16
N PRO A 95 13.68 0.09 5.08
CA PRO A 95 15.00 0.71 5.16
C PRO A 95 15.73 0.67 3.82
N GLU A 96 16.54 1.71 3.54
CA GLU A 96 17.31 1.77 2.29
C GLU A 96 18.17 0.53 2.09
N ALA A 97 18.79 0.05 3.16
CA ALA A 97 19.58 -1.19 3.14
C ALA A 97 18.65 -2.41 3.32
N ALA A 98 17.68 -2.58 2.43
CA ALA A 98 16.72 -3.67 2.53
C ALA A 98 17.41 -5.03 2.49
N THR A 99 17.08 -5.88 3.47
CA THR A 99 17.57 -7.24 3.57
C THR A 99 16.59 -8.21 2.92
N GLN A 100 16.97 -9.48 2.81
CA GLN A 100 16.08 -10.54 2.36
C GLN A 100 14.77 -10.57 3.17
N LYS A 101 14.87 -10.32 4.48
CA LYS A 101 13.70 -10.28 5.35
C LYS A 101 12.69 -9.21 4.94
N HIS A 102 13.16 -8.03 4.52
CA HIS A 102 12.28 -6.97 4.06
C HIS A 102 11.59 -7.32 2.74
N LEU A 103 12.27 -8.03 1.86
CA LEU A 103 11.68 -8.51 0.61
C LEU A 103 10.61 -9.58 0.87
N GLU A 104 10.78 -10.38 1.92
CA GLU A 104 9.79 -11.36 2.33
C GLU A 104 8.47 -10.72 2.75
N ILE A 105 8.51 -9.52 3.33
CA ILE A 105 7.30 -8.78 3.69
C ILE A 105 6.44 -8.50 2.45
N LEU A 106 7.06 -8.08 1.35
CA LEU A 106 6.35 -7.84 0.09
C LEU A 106 5.71 -9.13 -0.43
N SER A 107 6.41 -10.24 -0.35
CA SER A 107 5.87 -11.54 -0.77
C SER A 107 4.69 -11.97 0.10
N GLU A 108 4.77 -11.76 1.40
CA GLU A 108 3.68 -12.08 2.33
C GLU A 108 2.43 -11.24 2.05
N ILE A 109 2.61 -9.95 1.78
CA ILE A 109 1.49 -9.06 1.43
C ILE A 109 0.87 -9.50 0.11
N ALA A 110 1.68 -9.83 -0.88
CA ALA A 110 1.18 -10.31 -2.17
C ALA A 110 0.40 -11.63 -2.01
N GLU A 111 0.88 -12.53 -1.16
CA GLU A 111 0.16 -13.77 -0.86
C GLU A 111 -1.18 -13.50 -0.19
N LEU A 112 -1.22 -12.61 0.79
CA LEU A 112 -2.46 -12.18 1.44
C LEU A 112 -3.46 -11.68 0.40
N LEU A 113 -3.02 -10.82 -0.51
CA LEU A 113 -3.89 -10.21 -1.51
C LEU A 113 -4.26 -11.15 -2.65
N SER A 114 -3.63 -12.33 -2.74
CA SER A 114 -4.03 -13.35 -3.71
C SER A 114 -5.27 -14.13 -3.27
N ASN A 115 -5.63 -14.05 -1.99
CA ASN A 115 -6.84 -14.67 -1.47
C ASN A 115 -8.07 -13.83 -1.89
N ALA A 116 -8.90 -14.37 -2.77
CA ALA A 116 -10.02 -13.64 -3.37
C ALA A 116 -11.04 -13.16 -2.32
N SER A 117 -11.41 -14.00 -1.37
CA SER A 117 -12.37 -13.64 -0.33
C SER A 117 -11.86 -12.53 0.55
N LEU A 118 -10.60 -12.61 0.99
CA LEU A 118 -9.98 -11.58 1.81
C LEU A 118 -9.87 -10.27 1.02
N ARG A 119 -9.37 -10.34 -0.21
CA ARG A 119 -9.21 -9.17 -1.08
C ARG A 119 -10.54 -8.46 -1.30
N ASP A 120 -11.58 -9.20 -1.63
CA ASP A 120 -12.90 -8.63 -1.86
C ASP A 120 -13.45 -7.99 -0.57
N GLY A 121 -13.23 -8.62 0.57
CA GLY A 121 -13.60 -8.07 1.87
C GLY A 121 -12.88 -6.78 2.19
N LEU A 122 -11.58 -6.70 1.89
CA LEU A 122 -10.79 -5.48 2.09
C LEU A 122 -11.26 -4.33 1.19
N ILE A 123 -11.56 -4.63 -0.06
CA ILE A 123 -12.02 -3.62 -1.03
C ILE A 123 -13.40 -3.08 -0.64
N SER A 124 -14.26 -3.92 -0.10
CA SER A 124 -15.64 -3.56 0.23
C SER A 124 -15.87 -3.15 1.69
N SER A 125 -14.85 -3.18 2.53
CA SER A 125 -14.98 -2.81 3.95
C SER A 125 -15.51 -1.38 4.11
N ALA A 126 -16.47 -1.22 5.03
CA ALA A 126 -17.13 0.07 5.26
C ALA A 126 -16.41 0.93 6.31
N SER A 127 -15.49 0.37 7.08
CA SER A 127 -14.79 1.09 8.14
C SER A 127 -13.34 0.65 8.26
N ALA A 128 -12.51 1.54 8.83
CA ALA A 128 -11.12 1.24 9.10
C ALA A 128 -10.96 0.07 10.07
N ASP A 129 -11.83 -0.03 11.07
CA ASP A 129 -11.78 -1.12 12.05
C ASP A 129 -12.09 -2.47 11.40
N ALA A 130 -13.10 -2.53 10.53
CA ALA A 130 -13.44 -3.75 9.82
C ALA A 130 -12.29 -4.20 8.90
N LEU A 131 -11.69 -3.25 8.18
CA LEU A 131 -10.55 -3.51 7.31
C LEU A 131 -9.35 -4.03 8.10
N HIS A 132 -9.02 -3.36 9.21
CA HIS A 132 -7.93 -3.77 10.09
C HIS A 132 -8.16 -5.18 10.64
N SER A 133 -9.40 -5.51 11.05
CA SER A 133 -9.73 -6.82 11.59
C SER A 133 -9.53 -7.94 10.56
N LEU A 134 -9.87 -7.69 9.30
CA LEU A 134 -9.66 -8.66 8.23
C LEU A 134 -8.17 -8.95 8.03
N ILE A 135 -7.34 -7.91 8.04
CA ILE A 135 -5.89 -8.07 7.89
C ILE A 135 -5.29 -8.79 9.09
N ALA A 136 -5.66 -8.39 10.30
CA ALA A 136 -5.12 -8.95 11.53
C ALA A 136 -5.53 -10.41 11.73
N GLY A 137 -6.72 -10.79 11.25
CA GLY A 137 -7.23 -12.15 11.37
C GLY A 137 -6.74 -13.11 10.31
N TRP A 138 -6.06 -12.61 9.27
CA TRP A 138 -5.56 -13.47 8.20
C TRP A 138 -4.24 -14.12 8.59
N SER A 139 -4.10 -15.38 8.22
CA SER A 139 -2.82 -16.08 8.31
C SER A 139 -2.63 -16.91 7.05
N PRO A 140 -1.39 -17.03 6.56
CA PRO A 140 -1.13 -17.87 5.39
C PRO A 140 -1.45 -19.33 5.70
N ALA A 141 -1.94 -20.04 4.70
CA ALA A 141 -2.14 -21.47 4.80
C ALA A 141 -0.75 -22.12 4.95
N SER A 142 -0.56 -22.75 6.05
CA SER A 142 0.71 -23.42 6.33
C SER A 142 0.71 -24.84 5.78
#